data_5e7dd74a2f9f4bb71baf51ff45bd89fd
#
_entry.id   5e7dd74a2f9f4bb71baf51ff45bd89fd
#
_cell.length_a   1.000
_cell.length_b   1.000
_cell.length_c   1.000
_cell.angle_alpha   90.00
_cell.angle_beta   90.00
_cell.angle_gamma   90.00
#
_symmetry.space_group_name_H-M   'P 1'
#
loop_
_entity.id
_entity.type
_entity.pdbx_description
1 polymer ?
#
loop_
_entity_poly.entity_id
_entity_poly.type
_entity_poly.pdbx_seq_one_letter_code
_entity_poly.pdbx_strand_id
1 'polypeptide(L)'
;LNRETYEAPNLTNFLSGSDTEFIMHYARQDLLWLKYHLNAEPKKIFCTKLAKRQARTASQYHGYKELVKEICGRDISKKEQQSDWGDPNLSEKQINYAAQDTQYLFQIKDKLIKMLERENRLSLYNKCVKMIPTLVDMEIKGFKISIFDH
;
A
#
# COMPACT_ATOMS: atom_id res chain seq x y z
N LEU A 1 5.61 -15.85 0.51
CA LEU A 1 6.56 -16.28 -0.52
C LEU A 1 7.47 -17.32 0.12
N ASN A 2 7.48 -18.55 -0.42
CA ASN A 2 8.41 -19.58 0.01
C ASN A 2 9.85 -19.10 -0.21
N ARG A 3 10.79 -19.58 0.61
CA ARG A 3 12.21 -19.20 0.56
C ARG A 3 12.95 -19.68 -0.69
N GLU A 4 12.24 -20.33 -1.62
CA GLU A 4 12.76 -20.77 -2.90
C GLU A 4 12.81 -19.60 -3.88
N THR A 5 13.75 -19.63 -4.82
CA THR A 5 13.84 -18.69 -5.93
C THR A 5 12.53 -18.75 -6.73
N TYR A 6 11.77 -17.65 -6.67
CA TYR A 6 10.47 -17.58 -7.31
C TYR A 6 10.54 -16.61 -8.49
N GLU A 7 10.25 -17.12 -9.69
CA GLU A 7 10.15 -16.32 -10.89
C GLU A 7 8.70 -16.21 -11.33
N ALA A 8 8.21 -14.98 -11.50
CA ALA A 8 6.87 -14.71 -11.99
C ALA A 8 6.90 -13.65 -13.11
N PRO A 9 7.48 -13.98 -14.29
CA PRO A 9 7.74 -13.00 -15.34
C PRO A 9 6.45 -12.30 -15.82
N ASN A 10 5.35 -13.01 -15.93
CA ASN A 10 4.07 -12.42 -16.33
C ASN A 10 3.57 -11.40 -15.30
N LEU A 11 3.68 -11.70 -14.01
CA LEU A 11 3.29 -10.78 -12.93
C LEU A 11 4.24 -9.57 -12.91
N THR A 12 5.54 -9.80 -13.00
CA THR A 12 6.56 -8.74 -13.05
C THR A 12 6.31 -7.78 -14.23
N ASN A 13 6.07 -8.34 -15.41
CA ASN A 13 5.76 -7.55 -16.61
C ASN A 13 4.45 -6.77 -16.47
N PHE A 14 3.42 -7.37 -15.91
CA PHE A 14 2.16 -6.68 -15.63
C PHE A 14 2.36 -5.51 -14.66
N LEU A 15 3.04 -5.75 -13.53
CA LEU A 15 3.26 -4.74 -12.50
C LEU A 15 4.13 -3.58 -12.99
N SER A 16 5.19 -3.85 -13.75
CA SER A 16 6.17 -2.84 -14.18
C SER A 16 5.83 -2.22 -15.54
N GLY A 17 5.18 -2.97 -16.43
CA GLY A 17 4.95 -2.58 -17.82
C GLY A 17 3.59 -1.94 -18.06
N SER A 18 2.60 -2.18 -17.22
CA SER A 18 1.24 -1.68 -17.41
C SER A 18 1.10 -0.19 -17.09
N ASP A 19 0.14 0.47 -17.74
CA ASP A 19 -0.30 1.83 -17.40
C ASP A 19 -1.35 1.84 -16.28
N THR A 20 -1.54 0.70 -15.63
CA THR A 20 -2.48 0.50 -14.53
C THR A 20 -2.02 1.23 -13.27
N GLU A 21 -2.94 1.93 -12.61
CA GLU A 21 -2.68 2.49 -11.28
C GLU A 21 -2.97 1.46 -10.19
N PHE A 22 -2.02 1.25 -9.30
CA PHE A 22 -2.13 0.33 -8.18
C PHE A 22 -2.49 1.10 -6.91
N ILE A 23 -3.63 0.74 -6.29
CA ILE A 23 -4.06 1.34 -5.03
C ILE A 23 -3.62 0.42 -3.89
N MET A 24 -2.83 0.96 -2.98
CA MET A 24 -2.25 0.22 -1.86
C MET A 24 -2.48 0.95 -0.55
N HIS A 25 -2.54 0.20 0.56
CA HIS A 25 -2.48 0.80 1.89
C HIS A 25 -1.08 0.58 2.47
N TYR A 26 -0.31 1.65 2.67
CA TYR A 26 1.10 1.60 3.04
C TYR A 26 2.02 1.09 1.91
N ALA A 27 1.82 1.63 0.71
CA ALA A 27 2.49 1.23 -0.54
C ALA A 27 4.02 1.01 -0.44
N ARG A 28 4.73 1.74 0.44
CA ARG A 28 6.17 1.53 0.65
C ARG A 28 6.50 0.08 1.03
N GLN A 29 5.69 -0.54 1.89
CA GLN A 29 5.91 -1.93 2.30
C GLN A 29 5.69 -2.90 1.14
N ASP A 30 4.58 -2.72 0.40
CA ASP A 30 4.25 -3.58 -0.74
C ASP A 30 5.31 -3.45 -1.84
N LEU A 31 5.73 -2.23 -2.16
CA LEU A 31 6.75 -1.97 -3.17
C LEU A 31 8.12 -2.53 -2.79
N LEU A 32 8.48 -2.50 -1.50
CA LEU A 32 9.71 -3.12 -1.01
C LEU A 32 9.73 -4.61 -1.33
N TRP A 33 8.64 -5.32 -1.01
CA TRP A 33 8.52 -6.75 -1.27
C TRP A 33 8.46 -7.08 -2.76
N LEU A 34 7.70 -6.31 -3.55
CA LEU A 34 7.61 -6.49 -5.01
C LEU A 34 8.97 -6.29 -5.67
N LYS A 35 9.73 -5.28 -5.25
CA LYS A 35 11.06 -5.02 -5.80
C LYS A 35 12.06 -6.07 -5.36
N TYR A 36 12.09 -6.41 -4.08
CA TYR A 36 13.05 -7.36 -3.53
C TYR A 36 12.88 -8.79 -4.08
N HIS A 37 11.63 -9.27 -4.19
CA HIS A 37 11.36 -10.65 -4.59
C HIS A 37 11.08 -10.84 -6.08
N LEU A 38 10.51 -9.84 -6.75
CA LEU A 38 10.07 -9.95 -8.14
C LEU A 38 10.79 -8.98 -9.07
N ASN A 39 11.64 -8.11 -8.55
CA ASN A 39 12.22 -6.99 -9.31
C ASN A 39 11.15 -6.18 -10.08
N ALA A 40 9.96 -6.02 -9.48
CA ALA A 40 8.83 -5.34 -10.09
C ALA A 40 8.69 -3.91 -9.55
N GLU A 41 8.46 -2.96 -10.47
CA GLU A 41 8.35 -1.53 -10.15
C GLU A 41 7.07 -0.93 -10.77
N PRO A 42 5.93 -0.94 -10.05
CA PRO A 42 4.71 -0.29 -10.49
C PRO A 42 4.91 1.22 -10.74
N LYS A 43 4.52 1.70 -11.92
CA LYS A 43 4.75 3.09 -12.34
C LYS A 43 3.74 4.08 -11.76
N LYS A 44 2.49 3.64 -11.58
CA LYS A 44 1.39 4.48 -11.07
C LYS A 44 0.88 3.88 -9.77
N ILE A 45 0.98 4.65 -8.70
CA ILE A 45 0.66 4.20 -7.35
C ILE A 45 -0.22 5.23 -6.66
N PHE A 46 -1.26 4.77 -5.98
CA PHE A 46 -1.99 5.54 -4.99
C PHE A 46 -1.82 4.90 -3.61
N CYS A 47 -1.24 5.64 -2.66
CA CYS A 47 -1.04 5.18 -1.28
C CYS A 47 -2.09 5.79 -0.34
N THR A 48 -3.07 5.00 0.07
CA THR A 48 -4.17 5.48 0.93
C THR A 48 -3.68 5.92 2.31
N LYS A 49 -2.65 5.30 2.88
CA LYS A 49 -2.06 5.70 4.16
C LYS A 49 -1.38 7.07 4.07
N LEU A 50 -0.63 7.33 3.00
CA LEU A 50 0.00 8.64 2.75
C LEU A 50 -1.07 9.71 2.53
N ALA A 51 -2.08 9.42 1.69
CA ALA A 51 -3.20 10.31 1.43
C ALA A 51 -3.95 10.68 2.72
N LYS A 52 -4.26 9.68 3.57
CA LYS A 52 -4.90 9.91 4.87
C LYS A 52 -4.07 10.80 5.78
N ARG A 53 -2.76 10.56 5.88
CA ARG A 53 -1.87 11.37 6.72
C ARG A 53 -1.83 12.84 6.27
N GLN A 54 -1.88 13.09 4.98
CA GLN A 54 -1.89 14.45 4.45
C GLN A 54 -3.28 15.09 4.52
N ALA A 55 -4.37 14.33 4.36
CA ALA A 55 -5.72 14.84 4.46
C ALA A 55 -6.15 15.10 5.92
N ARG A 56 -5.61 14.36 6.90
CA ARG A 56 -5.99 14.41 8.31
C ARG A 56 -4.78 14.47 9.22
N THR A 57 -4.10 15.61 9.28
CA THR A 57 -2.86 15.79 10.04
C THR A 57 -3.03 15.64 11.55
N ALA A 58 -4.21 15.94 12.10
CA ALA A 58 -4.51 15.80 13.52
C ALA A 58 -4.86 14.37 13.97
N SER A 59 -5.10 13.45 13.02
CA SER A 59 -5.40 12.05 13.34
C SER A 59 -4.12 11.26 13.58
N GLN A 60 -4.09 10.47 14.65
CA GLN A 60 -3.01 9.51 14.91
C GLN A 60 -3.32 8.11 14.34
N TYR A 61 -4.55 7.86 13.91
CA TYR A 61 -5.03 6.58 13.43
C TYR A 61 -5.02 6.52 11.89
N HIS A 62 -4.04 5.84 11.34
CA HIS A 62 -3.84 5.74 9.88
C HIS A 62 -3.84 4.29 9.38
N GLY A 63 -4.32 3.34 10.19
CA GLY A 63 -4.46 1.94 9.80
C GLY A 63 -5.62 1.73 8.81
N TYR A 64 -5.56 0.63 8.06
CA TYR A 64 -6.58 0.31 7.06
C TYR A 64 -7.95 0.09 7.69
N LYS A 65 -8.03 -0.67 8.79
CA LYS A 65 -9.28 -0.92 9.52
C LYS A 65 -9.98 0.37 9.95
N GLU A 66 -9.20 1.29 10.53
CA GLU A 66 -9.70 2.59 10.99
C GLU A 66 -10.20 3.43 9.79
N LEU A 67 -9.50 3.33 8.66
CA LEU A 67 -9.85 4.04 7.44
C LEU A 67 -11.14 3.48 6.81
N VAL A 68 -11.30 2.16 6.77
CA VAL A 68 -12.53 1.49 6.32
C VAL A 68 -13.71 1.87 7.22
N LYS A 69 -13.52 1.87 8.54
CA LYS A 69 -14.58 2.27 9.48
C LYS A 69 -14.99 3.74 9.28
N GLU A 70 -14.03 4.64 9.15
CA GLU A 70 -14.30 6.08 8.99
C GLU A 70 -14.98 6.41 7.66
N ILE A 71 -14.51 5.80 6.55
CA ILE A 71 -14.96 6.17 5.20
C ILE A 71 -16.13 5.32 4.73
N CYS A 72 -16.10 4.02 5.03
CA CYS A 72 -17.08 3.06 4.52
C CYS A 72 -18.12 2.65 5.56
N GLY A 73 -17.97 3.05 6.83
CA GLY A 73 -18.87 2.68 7.93
C GLY A 73 -18.86 1.17 8.23
N ARG A 74 -17.79 0.46 7.88
CA ARG A 74 -17.66 -0.99 8.06
C ARG A 74 -16.58 -1.34 9.06
N ASP A 75 -16.86 -2.31 9.91
CA ASP A 75 -15.85 -2.94 10.76
C ASP A 75 -15.28 -4.17 10.07
N ILE A 76 -13.97 -4.24 9.92
CA ILE A 76 -13.26 -5.40 9.38
C ILE A 76 -12.45 -6.09 10.48
N SER A 77 -12.39 -7.44 10.41
CA SER A 77 -11.65 -8.23 11.38
C SER A 77 -10.14 -8.12 11.13
N LYS A 78 -9.34 -8.18 12.20
CA LYS A 78 -7.87 -8.36 12.13
C LYS A 78 -7.43 -9.76 12.58
N LYS A 79 -8.38 -10.68 12.82
CA LYS A 79 -8.09 -11.99 13.45
C LYS A 79 -7.10 -12.81 12.64
N GLU A 80 -7.23 -12.80 11.30
CA GLU A 80 -6.39 -13.61 10.42
C GLU A 80 -5.04 -12.93 10.06
N GLN A 81 -4.79 -11.71 10.54
CA GLN A 81 -3.56 -10.98 10.21
C GLN A 81 -2.28 -11.72 10.64
N GLN A 82 -2.35 -12.51 11.71
CA GLN A 82 -1.24 -13.27 12.27
C GLN A 82 -1.35 -14.78 12.02
N SER A 83 -2.27 -15.20 11.16
CA SER A 83 -2.41 -16.61 10.78
C SER A 83 -1.24 -17.09 9.93
N ASP A 84 -1.06 -18.40 9.81
CA ASP A 84 -0.03 -18.98 8.96
C ASP A 84 -0.39 -18.81 7.47
N TRP A 85 0.18 -17.78 6.84
CA TRP A 85 0.05 -17.50 5.41
C TRP A 85 0.98 -18.35 4.53
N GLY A 86 1.85 -19.17 5.13
CA GLY A 86 2.72 -20.13 4.46
C GLY A 86 2.06 -21.48 4.20
N ASP A 87 0.88 -21.73 4.77
CA ASP A 87 0.13 -22.96 4.53
C ASP A 87 -0.31 -23.04 3.06
N PRO A 88 0.00 -24.14 2.33
CA PRO A 88 -0.48 -24.31 0.96
C PRO A 88 -2.01 -24.39 0.84
N ASN A 89 -2.71 -24.70 1.93
CA ASN A 89 -4.16 -24.79 1.99
C ASN A 89 -4.77 -23.68 2.85
N LEU A 90 -4.87 -22.48 2.28
CA LEU A 90 -5.47 -21.36 2.99
C LEU A 90 -6.94 -21.62 3.30
N SER A 91 -7.35 -21.33 4.52
CA SER A 91 -8.75 -21.43 4.94
C SER A 91 -9.63 -20.37 4.27
N GLU A 92 -10.93 -20.60 4.16
CA GLU A 92 -11.89 -19.60 3.66
C GLU A 92 -11.82 -18.27 4.46
N LYS A 93 -11.53 -18.34 5.77
CA LYS A 93 -11.38 -17.15 6.60
C LYS A 93 -10.16 -16.32 6.18
N GLN A 94 -9.04 -16.96 5.87
CA GLN A 94 -7.85 -16.29 5.36
C GLN A 94 -8.11 -15.67 3.97
N ILE A 95 -8.74 -16.41 3.07
CA ILE A 95 -9.10 -15.90 1.73
C ILE A 95 -10.03 -14.69 1.84
N ASN A 96 -11.07 -14.78 2.68
CA ASN A 96 -11.99 -13.66 2.92
C ASN A 96 -11.29 -12.46 3.55
N TYR A 97 -10.35 -12.68 4.48
CA TYR A 97 -9.55 -11.62 5.07
C TYR A 97 -8.70 -10.91 4.01
N ALA A 98 -7.98 -11.65 3.16
CA ALA A 98 -7.18 -11.08 2.09
C ALA A 98 -8.04 -10.27 1.09
N ALA A 99 -9.23 -10.76 0.75
CA ALA A 99 -10.18 -10.04 -0.10
C ALA A 99 -10.67 -8.72 0.55
N GLN A 100 -10.90 -8.71 1.85
CA GLN A 100 -11.32 -7.50 2.59
C GLN A 100 -10.23 -6.42 2.60
N ASP A 101 -8.96 -6.79 2.56
CA ASP A 101 -7.84 -5.82 2.54
C ASP A 101 -7.77 -5.02 1.22
N THR A 102 -8.48 -5.44 0.19
CA THR A 102 -8.53 -4.75 -1.12
C THR A 102 -9.90 -4.19 -1.47
N GLN A 103 -10.97 -4.77 -0.94
CA GLN A 103 -12.36 -4.50 -1.33
C GLN A 103 -12.78 -3.03 -1.26
N TYR A 104 -12.26 -2.29 -0.28
CA TYR A 104 -12.67 -0.90 -0.03
C TYR A 104 -11.71 0.15 -0.61
N LEU A 105 -10.61 -0.26 -1.24
CA LEU A 105 -9.55 0.66 -1.66
C LEU A 105 -10.02 1.71 -2.66
N PHE A 106 -10.89 1.36 -3.61
CA PHE A 106 -11.43 2.32 -4.58
C PHE A 106 -12.27 3.40 -3.91
N GLN A 107 -13.21 3.01 -3.07
CA GLN A 107 -14.06 3.95 -2.33
C GLN A 107 -13.24 4.87 -1.41
N ILE A 108 -12.24 4.31 -0.76
CA ILE A 108 -11.30 5.04 0.10
C ILE A 108 -10.51 6.07 -0.73
N LYS A 109 -9.97 5.67 -1.87
CA LYS A 109 -9.24 6.55 -2.78
C LYS A 109 -10.07 7.75 -3.18
N ASP A 110 -11.30 7.53 -3.69
CA ASP A 110 -12.18 8.61 -4.15
C ASP A 110 -12.48 9.61 -3.04
N LYS A 111 -12.71 9.13 -1.83
CA LYS A 111 -12.96 10.00 -0.68
C LYS A 111 -11.71 10.78 -0.26
N LEU A 112 -10.55 10.13 -0.26
CA LEU A 112 -9.29 10.77 0.11
C LEU A 112 -8.86 11.84 -0.90
N ILE A 113 -9.08 11.62 -2.21
CA ILE A 113 -8.82 12.63 -3.23
C ILE A 113 -9.64 13.89 -2.94
N LYS A 114 -10.96 13.76 -2.72
CA LYS A 114 -11.84 14.90 -2.38
C LYS A 114 -11.39 15.63 -1.11
N MET A 115 -10.89 14.89 -0.12
CA MET A 115 -10.36 15.50 1.10
C MET A 115 -9.06 16.26 0.84
N LEU A 116 -8.14 15.72 0.05
CA LEU A 116 -6.88 16.36 -0.32
C LEU A 116 -7.12 17.62 -1.16
N GLU A 117 -8.10 17.60 -2.06
CA GLU A 117 -8.52 18.77 -2.85
C GLU A 117 -9.05 19.88 -1.94
N ARG A 118 -9.98 19.55 -1.03
CA ARG A 118 -10.54 20.50 -0.07
C ARG A 118 -9.46 21.17 0.80
N GLU A 119 -8.41 20.44 1.17
CA GLU A 119 -7.31 20.93 1.99
C GLU A 119 -6.19 21.57 1.14
N ASN A 120 -6.35 21.72 -0.18
CA ASN A 120 -5.31 22.19 -1.12
C ASN A 120 -4.00 21.40 -1.05
N ARG A 121 -4.07 20.08 -0.79
CA ARG A 121 -2.90 19.20 -0.60
C ARG A 121 -2.71 18.14 -1.68
N LEU A 122 -3.61 18.05 -2.68
CA LEU A 122 -3.50 17.03 -3.73
C LEU A 122 -2.20 17.16 -4.53
N SER A 123 -1.76 18.40 -4.84
CA SER A 123 -0.49 18.62 -5.55
C SER A 123 0.72 18.14 -4.73
N LEU A 124 0.72 18.40 -3.43
CA LEU A 124 1.76 17.92 -2.52
C LEU A 124 1.73 16.39 -2.42
N TYR A 125 0.55 15.80 -2.28
CA TYR A 125 0.38 14.35 -2.28
C TYR A 125 0.99 13.71 -3.53
N ASN A 126 0.70 14.24 -4.73
CA ASN A 126 1.22 13.74 -5.99
C ASN A 126 2.75 13.81 -6.10
N LYS A 127 3.39 14.78 -5.43
CA LYS A 127 4.85 14.84 -5.31
C LYS A 127 5.38 13.79 -4.33
N CYS A 128 4.74 13.68 -3.16
CA CYS A 128 5.18 12.76 -2.11
C CYS A 128 5.03 11.28 -2.52
N VAL A 129 3.94 10.90 -3.22
CA VAL A 129 3.76 9.52 -3.66
C VAL A 129 4.84 9.09 -4.66
N LYS A 130 5.32 10.00 -5.50
CA LYS A 130 6.44 9.76 -6.43
C LYS A 130 7.78 9.53 -5.74
N MET A 131 7.93 9.93 -4.48
CA MET A 131 9.15 9.67 -3.70
C MET A 131 9.18 8.24 -3.13
N ILE A 132 8.05 7.53 -3.05
CA ILE A 132 8.00 6.21 -2.42
C ILE A 132 8.97 5.21 -3.06
N PRO A 133 9.10 5.09 -4.41
CA PRO A 133 10.10 4.21 -5.02
C PRO A 133 11.53 4.53 -4.57
N THR A 134 11.90 5.80 -4.52
CA THR A 134 13.23 6.22 -4.02
C THR A 134 13.46 5.82 -2.57
N LEU A 135 12.44 5.96 -1.70
CA LEU A 135 12.53 5.50 -0.31
C LEU A 135 12.71 3.99 -0.21
N VAL A 136 12.09 3.23 -1.11
CA VAL A 136 12.28 1.78 -1.22
C VAL A 136 13.71 1.44 -1.64
N ASP A 137 14.25 2.16 -2.63
CA ASP A 137 15.65 1.96 -3.08
C ASP A 137 16.65 2.25 -1.96
N MET A 138 16.43 3.32 -1.20
CA MET A 138 17.24 3.65 -0.04
C MET A 138 17.20 2.53 1.00
N GLU A 139 16.00 2.01 1.32
CA GLU A 139 15.81 0.96 2.32
C GLU A 139 16.49 -0.34 1.90
N ILE A 140 16.38 -0.75 0.63
CA ILE A 140 17.09 -1.93 0.09
C ILE A 140 18.60 -1.79 0.22
N LYS A 141 19.13 -0.56 0.07
CA LYS A 141 20.56 -0.25 0.22
C LYS A 141 20.99 0.02 1.66
N GLY A 142 20.09 -0.14 2.64
CA GLY A 142 20.39 0.06 4.06
C GLY A 142 20.37 1.52 4.53
N PHE A 143 19.94 2.46 3.69
CA PHE A 143 19.82 3.85 4.09
C PHE A 143 18.46 4.16 4.73
N LYS A 144 18.45 5.09 5.68
CA LYS A 144 17.24 5.63 6.30
C LYS A 144 16.96 7.04 5.77
N ILE A 145 15.70 7.47 5.85
CA ILE A 145 15.30 8.83 5.45
C ILE A 145 16.03 9.91 6.25
N SER A 146 16.48 9.57 7.46
CA SER A 146 17.27 10.47 8.31
C SER A 146 18.61 10.93 7.72
N ILE A 147 19.07 10.37 6.60
CA ILE A 147 20.23 10.92 5.88
C ILE A 147 20.01 12.37 5.39
N PHE A 148 18.76 12.83 5.33
CA PHE A 148 18.40 14.20 4.96
C PHE A 148 18.24 15.14 6.16
N ASP A 149 18.35 14.60 7.40
CA ASP A 149 18.31 15.42 8.61
C ASP A 149 19.65 16.14 8.79
N HIS A 150 19.57 17.46 8.93
CA HIS A 150 20.73 18.35 9.11
C HIS A 150 20.76 18.93 10.51
#